data_dc7e93093ecde106a97215761754d86b
#
_entry.id   dc7e93093ecde106a97215761754d86b
#
_cell.length_a   1.000
_cell.length_b   1.000
_cell.length_c   1.000
_cell.angle_alpha   90.00
_cell.angle_beta   90.00
_cell.angle_gamma   90.00
#
_symmetry.space_group_name_H-M   'P 1'
#
loop_
_entity.id
_entity.type
_entity.pdbx_description
1 polymer ?
#
loop_
_entity_poly.entity_id
_entity_poly.type
_entity_poly.pdbx_seq_one_letter_code
_entity_poly.pdbx_strand_id
1 'polypeptide(L)'
;MLYDLAVRGGTVIDPSQGLHGEMDVAFTDGKVAAVQPAIPAAEAREVVDATGLIVTPGLIDLHAHAYWGASDPGLPPDPVNVARGVTTAVDAGSAGARTFPAFRKWVLERSDTRLFALLNISSMGMVGGNHIGELQDMRWADVDEAVESWRANKQYVLGIKARLGRVQALDNDVEALQRALEAAEAMGGFVMIHVGNTATPLEDLCAMLRPGDVVTHSFGGFEDVLIDERGRVRDGFKEAAGRGVIFDVGHGGGGFSFTNAERALADGLPPGNISTDLHQGSIGGPVFDMVTTMSKFMYLGLSLDEVVRLTTQSTAAIMGMSDTLGTLAVGAEGDATILRLAEGSFPLVDRISTSLTFGDLKWEPPVRVEATRRLEHVDTVRGGRMYRPWLG
;
A
#
# COMPACT_ATOMS: atom_id res chain seq x y z
N MET A 1 20.15 -29.32 12.19
CA MET A 1 19.99 -28.33 11.11
C MET A 1 19.97 -26.98 11.77
N LEU A 2 20.67 -26.01 11.18
CA LEU A 2 20.83 -24.67 11.76
C LEU A 2 19.63 -23.77 11.41
N TYR A 3 19.04 -24.01 10.23
CA TYR A 3 17.96 -23.20 9.69
C TYR A 3 16.69 -24.01 9.45
N ASP A 4 15.52 -23.37 9.58
CA ASP A 4 14.23 -23.98 9.25
C ASP A 4 14.02 -24.00 7.74
N LEU A 5 14.38 -22.89 7.06
CA LEU A 5 14.27 -22.72 5.61
C LEU A 5 15.51 -22.00 5.08
N ALA A 6 15.98 -22.40 3.89
CA ALA A 6 16.95 -21.63 3.10
C ALA A 6 16.43 -21.42 1.67
N VAL A 7 16.38 -20.19 1.22
CA VAL A 7 16.13 -19.78 -0.18
C VAL A 7 17.50 -19.52 -0.81
N ARG A 8 17.85 -20.25 -1.87
CA ARG A 8 19.21 -20.32 -2.37
C ARG A 8 19.34 -19.92 -3.84
N GLY A 9 20.47 -19.31 -4.19
CA GLY A 9 20.86 -19.03 -5.57
C GLY A 9 20.07 -17.93 -6.26
N GLY A 10 19.27 -17.16 -5.51
CA GLY A 10 18.50 -16.04 -6.04
C GLY A 10 19.29 -14.75 -6.08
N THR A 11 18.89 -13.82 -6.95
CA THR A 11 19.33 -12.43 -6.87
C THR A 11 18.59 -11.73 -5.73
N VAL A 12 19.27 -11.54 -4.61
CA VAL A 12 18.73 -10.80 -3.47
C VAL A 12 18.76 -9.31 -3.77
N ILE A 13 17.62 -8.64 -3.63
CA ILE A 13 17.48 -7.18 -3.72
C ILE A 13 16.89 -6.69 -2.41
N ASP A 14 17.70 -6.10 -1.56
CA ASP A 14 17.29 -5.46 -0.32
C ASP A 14 17.86 -4.04 -0.25
N PRO A 15 17.11 -3.03 -0.68
CA PRO A 15 17.57 -1.64 -0.68
C PRO A 15 17.89 -1.11 0.71
N SER A 16 17.28 -1.65 1.77
CA SER A 16 17.54 -1.21 3.16
C SER A 16 18.97 -1.51 3.61
N GLN A 17 19.60 -2.56 3.05
CA GLN A 17 20.96 -2.96 3.32
C GLN A 17 21.91 -2.66 2.15
N GLY A 18 21.42 -2.07 1.05
CA GLY A 18 22.18 -1.86 -0.17
C GLY A 18 22.60 -3.16 -0.87
N LEU A 19 21.83 -4.22 -0.71
CA LEU A 19 22.12 -5.52 -1.32
C LEU A 19 21.47 -5.65 -2.70
N HIS A 20 22.30 -6.04 -3.67
CA HIS A 20 21.85 -6.46 -5.00
C HIS A 20 22.87 -7.47 -5.57
N GLY A 21 22.58 -8.76 -5.47
CA GLY A 21 23.46 -9.81 -5.97
C GLY A 21 23.01 -11.22 -5.63
N GLU A 22 23.71 -12.21 -6.19
CA GLU A 22 23.44 -13.62 -5.89
C GLU A 22 23.80 -13.92 -4.44
N MET A 23 22.81 -14.32 -3.65
CA MET A 23 22.93 -14.66 -2.24
C MET A 23 21.88 -15.69 -1.84
N ASP A 24 22.15 -16.36 -0.73
CA ASP A 24 21.21 -17.23 -0.04
C ASP A 24 20.64 -16.51 1.18
N VAL A 25 19.36 -16.74 1.46
CA VAL A 25 18.65 -16.21 2.63
C VAL A 25 18.15 -17.38 3.47
N ALA A 26 18.49 -17.40 4.76
CA ALA A 26 18.02 -18.43 5.69
C ALA A 26 17.14 -17.84 6.79
N PHE A 27 16.23 -18.68 7.27
CA PHE A 27 15.24 -18.34 8.27
C PHE A 27 15.23 -19.34 9.40
N THR A 28 15.05 -18.87 10.63
CA THR A 28 14.89 -19.70 11.84
C THR A 28 13.95 -18.98 12.81
N ASP A 29 13.05 -19.73 13.44
CA ASP A 29 12.12 -19.23 14.45
C ASP A 29 11.31 -17.99 13.95
N GLY A 30 10.92 -17.99 12.69
CA GLY A 30 10.13 -16.92 12.09
C GLY A 30 10.91 -15.65 11.74
N LYS A 31 12.22 -15.64 11.87
CA LYS A 31 13.11 -14.50 11.63
C LYS A 31 14.11 -14.79 10.52
N VAL A 32 14.64 -13.71 9.91
CA VAL A 32 15.81 -13.78 9.05
C VAL A 32 17.01 -14.17 9.93
N ALA A 33 17.67 -15.28 9.60
CA ALA A 33 18.80 -15.81 10.37
C ALA A 33 20.14 -15.52 9.68
N ALA A 34 20.19 -15.53 8.35
CA ALA A 34 21.39 -15.22 7.59
C ALA A 34 21.06 -14.73 6.18
N VAL A 35 21.89 -13.83 5.64
CA VAL A 35 21.97 -13.46 4.23
C VAL A 35 23.43 -13.51 3.86
N GLN A 36 23.83 -14.45 2.99
CA GLN A 36 25.24 -14.67 2.65
C GLN A 36 25.42 -15.32 1.28
N PRO A 37 26.61 -15.28 0.66
CA PRO A 37 26.83 -15.78 -0.70
C PRO A 37 26.49 -17.27 -0.89
N ALA A 38 26.64 -18.11 0.15
CA ALA A 38 26.31 -19.52 0.07
C ALA A 38 25.95 -20.09 1.45
N ILE A 39 24.84 -20.79 1.51
CA ILE A 39 24.37 -21.56 2.69
C ILE A 39 24.36 -23.04 2.32
N PRO A 40 25.12 -23.93 3.02
CA PRO A 40 25.07 -25.36 2.73
C PRO A 40 23.66 -25.93 2.86
N ALA A 41 23.17 -26.63 1.85
CA ALA A 41 21.82 -27.24 1.90
C ALA A 41 21.60 -28.15 3.12
N ALA A 42 22.65 -28.82 3.60
CA ALA A 42 22.61 -29.67 4.77
C ALA A 42 22.35 -28.96 6.10
N GLU A 43 22.48 -27.62 6.12
CA GLU A 43 22.22 -26.78 7.30
C GLU A 43 20.74 -26.40 7.44
N ALA A 44 19.93 -26.52 6.40
CA ALA A 44 18.50 -26.19 6.41
C ALA A 44 17.62 -27.43 6.40
N ARG A 45 16.45 -27.33 7.04
CA ARG A 45 15.42 -28.41 7.02
C ARG A 45 14.70 -28.42 5.68
N GLU A 46 14.39 -27.24 5.16
CA GLU A 46 13.75 -27.04 3.85
C GLU A 46 14.67 -26.16 2.99
N VAL A 47 14.78 -26.48 1.72
CA VAL A 47 15.58 -25.71 0.76
C VAL A 47 14.72 -25.39 -0.44
N VAL A 48 14.69 -24.12 -0.81
CA VAL A 48 14.03 -23.59 -2.02
C VAL A 48 15.11 -23.10 -2.98
N ASP A 49 15.08 -23.60 -4.20
CA ASP A 49 15.94 -23.14 -5.28
C ASP A 49 15.32 -21.88 -5.93
N ALA A 50 15.99 -20.76 -5.78
CA ALA A 50 15.62 -19.48 -6.39
C ALA A 50 16.54 -19.07 -7.54
N THR A 51 17.30 -20.02 -8.11
CA THR A 51 18.22 -19.74 -9.24
C THR A 51 17.48 -19.07 -10.40
N GLY A 52 17.99 -17.91 -10.83
CA GLY A 52 17.37 -17.10 -11.88
C GLY A 52 16.11 -16.33 -11.44
N LEU A 53 15.79 -16.34 -10.15
CA LEU A 53 14.71 -15.58 -9.55
C LEU A 53 15.25 -14.41 -8.70
N ILE A 54 14.38 -13.49 -8.36
CA ILE A 54 14.66 -12.35 -7.50
C ILE A 54 14.08 -12.65 -6.13
N VAL A 55 14.84 -12.39 -5.07
CA VAL A 55 14.42 -12.52 -3.68
C VAL A 55 14.46 -11.14 -3.03
N THR A 56 13.32 -10.66 -2.55
CA THR A 56 13.19 -9.37 -1.87
C THR A 56 12.71 -9.56 -0.45
N PRO A 57 12.82 -8.56 0.45
CA PRO A 57 11.98 -8.53 1.64
C PRO A 57 10.52 -8.75 1.26
N GLY A 58 9.72 -9.28 2.17
CA GLY A 58 8.28 -9.40 1.94
C GLY A 58 7.67 -8.06 1.54
N LEU A 59 6.90 -8.05 0.45
CA LEU A 59 6.27 -6.82 -0.04
C LEU A 59 5.26 -6.29 0.99
N ILE A 60 5.15 -4.97 1.09
CA ILE A 60 4.26 -4.26 2.01
C ILE A 60 3.33 -3.37 1.20
N ASP A 61 2.02 -3.54 1.38
CA ASP A 61 1.01 -2.69 0.78
C ASP A 61 0.45 -1.70 1.82
N LEU A 62 0.71 -0.40 1.65
CA LEU A 62 0.24 0.64 2.56
C LEU A 62 -1.25 0.93 2.40
N HIS A 63 -1.89 0.49 1.31
CA HIS A 63 -3.26 0.84 0.99
C HIS A 63 -3.99 -0.35 0.35
N ALA A 64 -4.73 -1.08 1.17
CA ALA A 64 -5.61 -2.15 0.76
C ALA A 64 -6.94 -2.07 1.53
N HIS A 65 -7.93 -2.87 1.13
CA HIS A 65 -9.20 -2.96 1.83
C HIS A 65 -9.50 -4.42 2.18
N ALA A 66 -9.37 -4.74 3.47
CA ALA A 66 -9.43 -6.10 3.99
C ALA A 66 -10.69 -6.43 4.81
N TYR A 67 -11.57 -5.45 5.10
CA TYR A 67 -12.77 -5.67 5.89
C TYR A 67 -13.89 -6.31 5.06
N TRP A 68 -13.59 -7.49 4.57
CA TRP A 68 -14.42 -8.31 3.72
C TRP A 68 -15.72 -8.72 4.40
N GLY A 69 -16.80 -8.65 3.66
CA GLY A 69 -18.15 -8.97 4.13
C GLY A 69 -18.83 -7.88 4.96
N ALA A 70 -18.14 -6.78 5.30
CA ALA A 70 -18.71 -5.66 6.04
C ALA A 70 -18.55 -4.33 5.33
N SER A 71 -17.45 -4.09 4.64
CA SER A 71 -17.27 -2.90 3.79
C SER A 71 -17.38 -3.28 2.32
N ASP A 72 -18.00 -2.42 1.50
CA ASP A 72 -18.17 -2.66 0.06
C ASP A 72 -16.88 -2.94 -0.69
N PRO A 73 -15.75 -2.23 -0.43
CA PRO A 73 -14.49 -2.49 -1.12
C PRO A 73 -13.76 -3.74 -0.64
N GLY A 74 -14.12 -4.30 0.53
CA GLY A 74 -13.35 -5.33 1.23
C GLY A 74 -13.13 -6.62 0.43
N LEU A 75 -11.90 -7.15 0.49
CA LEU A 75 -11.48 -8.43 -0.06
C LEU A 75 -10.95 -9.35 1.04
N PRO A 76 -11.09 -10.69 0.93
CA PRO A 76 -10.41 -11.61 1.82
C PRO A 76 -8.89 -11.42 1.67
N PRO A 77 -8.14 -11.13 2.77
CA PRO A 77 -6.77 -10.64 2.64
C PRO A 77 -5.79 -11.68 2.12
N ASP A 78 -5.84 -12.94 2.56
CA ASP A 78 -4.79 -13.91 2.28
C ASP A 78 -4.69 -14.29 0.79
N PRO A 79 -5.78 -14.55 0.06
CA PRO A 79 -5.72 -14.87 -1.36
C PRO A 79 -5.19 -13.73 -2.24
N VAL A 80 -5.30 -12.48 -1.77
CA VAL A 80 -4.95 -11.30 -2.57
C VAL A 80 -3.64 -10.64 -2.15
N ASN A 81 -3.16 -10.93 -0.93
CA ASN A 81 -1.91 -10.40 -0.39
C ASN A 81 -0.84 -11.50 -0.25
N VAL A 82 -0.80 -12.26 0.86
CA VAL A 82 0.31 -13.19 1.13
C VAL A 82 0.44 -14.27 0.06
N ALA A 83 -0.65 -14.74 -0.53
CA ALA A 83 -0.63 -15.68 -1.65
C ALA A 83 -0.09 -15.04 -2.95
N ARG A 84 0.17 -13.73 -2.97
CA ARG A 84 0.69 -12.97 -4.13
C ARG A 84 1.92 -12.12 -3.80
N GLY A 85 2.64 -12.47 -2.72
CA GLY A 85 3.90 -11.83 -2.36
C GLY A 85 3.80 -10.67 -1.37
N VAL A 86 2.62 -10.17 -1.05
CA VAL A 86 2.43 -9.10 -0.06
C VAL A 86 2.29 -9.73 1.33
N THR A 87 3.37 -9.75 2.09
CA THR A 87 3.38 -10.38 3.43
C THR A 87 2.75 -9.52 4.51
N THR A 88 2.71 -8.20 4.27
CA THR A 88 2.14 -7.20 5.18
C THR A 88 1.27 -6.24 4.41
N ALA A 89 0.06 -5.95 4.89
CA ALA A 89 -0.82 -4.95 4.30
C ALA A 89 -1.47 -4.06 5.37
N VAL A 90 -1.77 -2.83 5.00
CA VAL A 90 -2.47 -1.86 5.83
C VAL A 90 -3.87 -1.64 5.25
N ASP A 91 -4.89 -1.95 6.02
CA ASP A 91 -6.26 -1.58 5.66
C ASP A 91 -6.43 -0.07 5.80
N ALA A 92 -6.74 0.59 4.69
CA ALA A 92 -6.81 2.04 4.62
C ALA A 92 -8.20 2.58 5.00
N GLY A 93 -8.66 2.23 6.21
CA GLY A 93 -9.83 2.84 6.82
C GLY A 93 -11.16 2.18 6.44
N SER A 94 -11.17 0.89 6.11
CA SER A 94 -12.43 0.17 5.91
C SER A 94 -13.28 0.14 7.19
N ALA A 95 -12.64 0.13 8.37
CA ALA A 95 -13.30 0.18 9.67
C ALA A 95 -13.08 1.51 10.39
N GLY A 96 -14.11 1.99 11.08
CA GLY A 96 -14.03 3.08 12.06
C GLY A 96 -14.18 2.56 13.49
N ALA A 97 -14.16 3.44 14.48
CA ALA A 97 -14.12 3.08 15.90
C ALA A 97 -15.19 2.06 16.31
N ARG A 98 -16.40 2.20 15.82
CA ARG A 98 -17.54 1.33 16.18
C ARG A 98 -17.54 -0.02 15.45
N THR A 99 -16.91 -0.11 14.30
CA THR A 99 -16.85 -1.34 13.49
C THR A 99 -15.53 -2.10 13.66
N PHE A 100 -14.50 -1.45 14.25
CA PHE A 100 -13.16 -2.02 14.43
C PHE A 100 -13.12 -3.30 15.27
N PRO A 101 -13.91 -3.47 16.36
CA PRO A 101 -13.90 -4.69 17.14
C PRO A 101 -14.24 -5.95 16.32
N ALA A 102 -15.17 -5.85 15.38
CA ALA A 102 -15.52 -6.96 14.50
C ALA A 102 -14.42 -7.18 13.44
N PHE A 103 -13.88 -6.12 12.86
CA PHE A 103 -12.76 -6.19 11.92
C PHE A 103 -11.53 -6.87 12.55
N ARG A 104 -11.16 -6.44 13.77
CA ARG A 104 -10.07 -7.07 14.52
C ARG A 104 -10.33 -8.56 14.72
N LYS A 105 -11.46 -8.93 15.30
CA LYS A 105 -11.75 -10.32 15.71
C LYS A 105 -11.87 -11.28 14.53
N TRP A 106 -12.47 -10.83 13.43
CA TRP A 106 -12.84 -11.71 12.33
C TRP A 106 -11.92 -11.64 11.12
N VAL A 107 -11.08 -10.59 11.03
CA VAL A 107 -10.14 -10.41 9.93
C VAL A 107 -8.70 -10.33 10.44
N LEU A 108 -8.34 -9.29 11.23
CA LEU A 108 -6.94 -9.05 11.60
C LEU A 108 -6.33 -10.25 12.36
N GLU A 109 -7.06 -10.80 13.34
CA GLU A 109 -6.57 -11.89 14.20
C GLU A 109 -6.62 -13.29 13.52
N ARG A 110 -7.14 -13.38 12.28
CA ARG A 110 -7.35 -14.65 11.58
C ARG A 110 -6.60 -14.79 10.28
N SER A 111 -6.00 -13.72 9.81
CA SER A 111 -5.30 -13.70 8.53
C SER A 111 -3.84 -14.13 8.67
N ASP A 112 -3.36 -14.88 7.69
CA ASP A 112 -1.94 -15.23 7.54
C ASP A 112 -1.14 -13.99 7.06
N THR A 113 -1.75 -13.12 6.26
CA THR A 113 -1.21 -11.79 5.94
C THR A 113 -1.08 -10.98 7.23
N ARG A 114 0.10 -10.39 7.48
CA ARG A 114 0.25 -9.44 8.60
C ARG A 114 -0.55 -8.18 8.27
N LEU A 115 -1.61 -7.94 9.03
CA LEU A 115 -2.50 -6.82 8.80
C LEU A 115 -2.35 -5.75 9.88
N PHE A 116 -2.24 -4.51 9.41
CA PHE A 116 -2.43 -3.30 10.19
C PHE A 116 -3.62 -2.52 9.63
N ALA A 117 -3.99 -1.43 10.27
CA ALA A 117 -5.07 -0.58 9.82
C ALA A 117 -4.79 0.91 10.08
N LEU A 118 -5.31 1.75 9.22
CA LEU A 118 -5.67 3.12 9.55
C LEU A 118 -7.12 3.11 9.99
N LEU A 119 -7.41 3.73 11.12
CA LEU A 119 -8.80 3.85 11.57
C LEU A 119 -9.48 4.97 10.78
N ASN A 120 -10.63 4.70 10.18
CA ASN A 120 -11.40 5.78 9.56
C ASN A 120 -11.85 6.77 10.65
N ILE A 121 -11.70 8.07 10.39
CA ILE A 121 -12.18 9.10 11.34
C ILE A 121 -13.69 9.02 11.52
N SER A 122 -14.43 8.60 10.49
CA SER A 122 -15.82 8.21 10.66
C SER A 122 -15.91 6.93 11.49
N SER A 123 -16.60 6.99 12.61
CA SER A 123 -16.75 5.86 13.53
C SER A 123 -17.41 4.62 12.91
N MET A 124 -18.10 4.77 11.77
CA MET A 124 -18.68 3.67 11.01
C MET A 124 -17.73 3.06 9.99
N GLY A 125 -16.66 3.77 9.59
CA GLY A 125 -15.81 3.35 8.50
C GLY A 125 -16.51 3.38 7.15
N MET A 126 -16.10 2.51 6.23
CA MET A 126 -16.62 2.43 4.85
C MET A 126 -17.78 1.43 4.71
N VAL A 127 -18.53 1.18 5.77
CA VAL A 127 -19.74 0.35 5.71
C VAL A 127 -20.82 1.06 4.89
N GLY A 128 -21.26 0.45 3.79
CA GLY A 128 -22.19 1.06 2.84
C GLY A 128 -21.54 1.86 1.71
N GLY A 129 -20.19 1.86 1.67
CA GLY A 129 -19.40 2.40 0.55
C GLY A 129 -19.70 3.84 0.21
N ASN A 130 -19.76 4.12 -1.09
CA ASN A 130 -20.07 5.47 -1.59
C ASN A 130 -21.56 5.85 -1.52
N HIS A 131 -22.43 4.93 -1.12
CA HIS A 131 -23.86 5.22 -1.00
C HIS A 131 -24.22 5.99 0.27
N ILE A 132 -23.37 5.92 1.30
CA ILE A 132 -23.68 6.54 2.60
C ILE A 132 -22.96 7.86 2.80
N GLY A 133 -21.76 8.07 2.26
CA GLY A 133 -20.99 9.28 2.48
C GLY A 133 -20.66 9.48 3.97
N GLU A 134 -19.67 8.75 4.44
CA GLU A 134 -19.36 8.55 5.87
C GLU A 134 -18.98 9.81 6.66
N LEU A 135 -18.66 10.91 5.97
CA LEU A 135 -18.31 12.21 6.56
C LEU A 135 -19.31 13.32 6.21
N GLN A 136 -20.44 12.98 5.57
CA GLN A 136 -21.53 13.95 5.34
C GLN A 136 -22.20 14.38 6.66
N ASP A 137 -22.24 13.50 7.65
CA ASP A 137 -22.68 13.81 9.00
C ASP A 137 -21.50 13.78 9.96
N MET A 138 -21.01 14.96 10.33
CA MET A 138 -19.83 15.13 11.19
C MET A 138 -19.99 14.60 12.61
N ARG A 139 -21.20 14.17 13.03
CA ARG A 139 -21.38 13.43 14.28
C ARG A 139 -20.66 12.08 14.29
N TRP A 140 -20.37 11.51 13.10
CA TRP A 140 -19.61 10.27 12.97
C TRP A 140 -18.11 10.47 13.07
N ALA A 141 -17.58 11.66 12.85
CA ALA A 141 -16.15 11.99 12.97
C ALA A 141 -15.82 12.34 14.43
N ASP A 142 -15.90 11.37 15.33
CA ASP A 142 -15.68 11.52 16.77
C ASP A 142 -14.22 11.21 17.12
N VAL A 143 -13.49 12.25 17.54
CA VAL A 143 -12.07 12.18 17.90
C VAL A 143 -11.86 11.31 19.13
N ASP A 144 -12.68 11.46 20.16
CA ASP A 144 -12.54 10.70 21.40
C ASP A 144 -12.77 9.21 21.18
N GLU A 145 -13.82 8.84 20.43
CA GLU A 145 -14.06 7.44 20.05
C GLU A 145 -12.89 6.85 19.24
N ALA A 146 -12.34 7.61 18.31
CA ALA A 146 -11.20 7.16 17.51
C ALA A 146 -9.97 6.90 18.40
N VAL A 147 -9.65 7.81 19.32
CA VAL A 147 -8.53 7.69 20.26
C VAL A 147 -8.74 6.53 21.24
N GLU A 148 -9.95 6.35 21.76
CA GLU A 148 -10.27 5.21 22.63
C GLU A 148 -10.14 3.87 21.91
N SER A 149 -10.64 3.78 20.66
CA SER A 149 -10.48 2.59 19.82
C SER A 149 -9.02 2.27 19.56
N TRP A 150 -8.20 3.30 19.25
CA TRP A 150 -6.75 3.12 19.10
C TRP A 150 -6.10 2.63 20.40
N ARG A 151 -6.40 3.22 21.55
CA ARG A 151 -5.83 2.79 22.86
C ARG A 151 -6.07 1.31 23.12
N ALA A 152 -7.23 0.79 22.74
CA ALA A 152 -7.58 -0.62 22.87
C ALA A 152 -6.92 -1.52 21.81
N ASN A 153 -6.34 -0.94 20.74
CA ASN A 153 -5.89 -1.67 19.55
C ASN A 153 -4.53 -1.18 19.01
N LYS A 154 -3.64 -0.65 19.88
CA LYS A 154 -2.35 -0.05 19.49
C LYS A 154 -1.47 -0.93 18.61
N GLN A 155 -1.57 -2.25 18.79
CA GLN A 155 -0.79 -3.23 18.02
C GLN A 155 -1.23 -3.35 16.55
N TYR A 156 -2.41 -2.82 16.19
CA TYR A 156 -2.96 -2.90 14.83
C TYR A 156 -3.13 -1.54 14.17
N VAL A 157 -3.43 -0.49 14.92
CA VAL A 157 -3.81 0.82 14.37
C VAL A 157 -2.61 1.75 14.32
N LEU A 158 -2.23 2.16 13.10
CA LEU A 158 -1.05 2.99 12.83
C LEU A 158 -1.36 4.49 12.75
N GLY A 159 -2.59 4.85 12.43
CA GLY A 159 -3.00 6.24 12.20
C GLY A 159 -4.46 6.35 11.80
N ILE A 160 -4.81 7.47 11.17
CA ILE A 160 -6.16 7.83 10.79
C ILE A 160 -6.30 7.90 9.26
N LYS A 161 -7.41 7.40 8.73
CA LYS A 161 -7.86 7.62 7.35
C LYS A 161 -9.01 8.63 7.33
N ALA A 162 -8.95 9.59 6.39
CA ALA A 162 -10.06 10.47 6.06
C ALA A 162 -10.30 10.50 4.55
N ARG A 163 -11.55 10.30 4.09
CA ARG A 163 -11.92 10.43 2.69
C ARG A 163 -12.62 11.77 2.47
N LEU A 164 -11.92 12.70 1.81
CA LEU A 164 -12.30 14.11 1.75
C LEU A 164 -13.05 14.51 0.46
N GLY A 165 -13.32 13.55 -0.44
CA GLY A 165 -14.09 13.82 -1.65
C GLY A 165 -15.54 14.22 -1.35
N ARG A 166 -16.17 15.01 -2.25
CA ARG A 166 -17.58 15.47 -2.08
C ARG A 166 -18.58 14.34 -1.87
N VAL A 167 -18.35 13.17 -2.46
CA VAL A 167 -19.23 11.99 -2.25
C VAL A 167 -19.19 11.55 -0.78
N GLN A 168 -18.05 11.62 -0.13
CA GLN A 168 -17.85 11.18 1.25
C GLN A 168 -18.16 12.27 2.27
N ALA A 169 -17.75 13.53 1.99
CA ALA A 169 -17.72 14.60 2.97
C ALA A 169 -18.60 15.81 2.63
N LEU A 170 -19.17 15.92 1.42
CA LEU A 170 -19.80 17.16 0.92
C LEU A 170 -18.80 18.33 1.06
N ASP A 171 -19.18 19.37 1.80
CA ASP A 171 -18.37 20.56 2.09
C ASP A 171 -17.67 20.47 3.47
N ASN A 172 -17.64 19.28 4.10
CA ASN A 172 -17.05 19.06 5.43
C ASN A 172 -15.57 18.65 5.39
N ASP A 173 -14.91 18.70 4.25
CA ASP A 173 -13.55 18.19 4.04
C ASP A 173 -12.51 18.82 4.98
N VAL A 174 -12.58 20.15 5.21
CA VAL A 174 -11.68 20.85 6.14
C VAL A 174 -11.92 20.42 7.58
N GLU A 175 -13.17 20.36 8.05
CA GLU A 175 -13.49 19.95 9.42
C GLU A 175 -13.13 18.47 9.63
N ALA A 176 -13.39 17.61 8.66
CA ALA A 176 -13.02 16.20 8.72
C ALA A 176 -11.50 16.00 8.81
N LEU A 177 -10.73 16.79 8.04
CA LEU A 177 -9.28 16.77 8.11
C LEU A 177 -8.76 17.28 9.46
N GLN A 178 -9.32 18.35 10.00
CA GLN A 178 -8.94 18.88 11.32
C GLN A 178 -9.15 17.82 12.42
N ARG A 179 -10.29 17.15 12.44
CA ARG A 179 -10.57 16.08 13.40
C ARG A 179 -9.66 14.86 13.20
N ALA A 180 -9.34 14.51 11.95
CA ALA A 180 -8.39 13.44 11.66
C ALA A 180 -6.98 13.76 12.16
N LEU A 181 -6.52 15.00 11.98
CA LEU A 181 -5.23 15.46 12.48
C LEU A 181 -5.18 15.48 14.02
N GLU A 182 -6.25 15.96 14.68
CA GLU A 182 -6.36 15.96 16.14
C GLU A 182 -6.30 14.53 16.71
N ALA A 183 -7.06 13.59 16.13
CA ALA A 183 -7.02 12.20 16.53
C ALA A 183 -5.64 11.57 16.32
N ALA A 184 -5.03 11.79 15.15
CA ALA A 184 -3.71 11.24 14.82
C ALA A 184 -2.61 11.81 15.71
N GLU A 185 -2.67 13.10 16.09
CA GLU A 185 -1.74 13.71 17.04
C GLU A 185 -1.85 13.07 18.43
N ALA A 186 -3.06 12.89 18.94
CA ALA A 186 -3.30 12.21 20.21
C ALA A 186 -2.82 10.75 20.22
N MET A 187 -2.76 10.11 19.05
CA MET A 187 -2.29 8.74 18.85
C MET A 187 -0.76 8.65 18.64
N GLY A 188 -0.11 9.73 18.24
CA GLY A 188 1.26 9.72 17.74
C GLY A 188 1.40 9.02 16.37
N GLY A 189 0.31 9.01 15.57
CA GLY A 189 0.25 8.39 14.26
C GLY A 189 0.17 9.42 13.13
N PHE A 190 0.09 8.94 11.90
CA PHE A 190 -0.07 9.76 10.71
C PHE A 190 -1.52 9.77 10.21
N VAL A 191 -1.84 10.75 9.36
CA VAL A 191 -3.10 10.80 8.63
C VAL A 191 -2.86 10.38 7.19
N MET A 192 -3.74 9.54 6.62
CA MET A 192 -3.83 9.32 5.19
C MET A 192 -5.13 9.93 4.66
N ILE A 193 -5.02 10.91 3.77
CA ILE A 193 -6.19 11.48 3.10
C ILE A 193 -6.42 10.83 1.74
N HIS A 194 -7.69 10.48 1.46
CA HIS A 194 -8.16 10.12 0.11
C HIS A 194 -8.58 11.40 -0.59
N VAL A 195 -8.09 11.62 -1.78
CA VAL A 195 -8.35 12.81 -2.57
C VAL A 195 -9.08 12.46 -3.88
N GLY A 196 -9.75 13.43 -4.43
CA GLY A 196 -10.52 13.36 -5.65
C GLY A 196 -11.84 14.08 -5.48
N ASN A 197 -12.07 15.17 -6.25
CA ASN A 197 -13.26 16.03 -6.19
C ASN A 197 -13.56 16.54 -4.77
N THR A 198 -12.57 17.18 -4.14
CA THR A 198 -12.73 17.82 -2.83
C THR A 198 -13.51 19.15 -2.96
N ALA A 199 -14.15 19.62 -1.89
CA ALA A 199 -14.80 20.92 -1.86
C ALA A 199 -13.78 22.05 -1.81
N THR A 200 -12.75 21.85 -0.99
CA THR A 200 -11.60 22.75 -0.83
C THR A 200 -10.52 22.39 -1.85
N PRO A 201 -9.81 23.36 -2.44
CA PRO A 201 -8.66 23.06 -3.29
C PRO A 201 -7.67 22.11 -2.61
N LEU A 202 -7.21 21.09 -3.32
CA LEU A 202 -6.37 20.06 -2.74
C LEU A 202 -5.04 20.58 -2.19
N GLU A 203 -4.47 21.64 -2.80
CA GLU A 203 -3.27 22.30 -2.30
C GLU A 203 -3.48 22.90 -0.90
N ASP A 204 -4.68 23.46 -0.64
CA ASP A 204 -5.02 24.03 0.68
C ASP A 204 -5.16 22.91 1.74
N LEU A 205 -5.76 21.78 1.38
CA LEU A 205 -5.80 20.60 2.26
C LEU A 205 -4.40 20.04 2.54
N CYS A 206 -3.54 19.96 1.51
CA CYS A 206 -2.15 19.55 1.66
C CYS A 206 -1.33 20.50 2.52
N ALA A 207 -1.66 21.81 2.52
CA ALA A 207 -1.00 22.79 3.38
C ALA A 207 -1.26 22.54 4.87
N MET A 208 -2.36 21.88 5.24
CA MET A 208 -2.69 21.50 6.62
C MET A 208 -1.95 20.25 7.10
N LEU A 209 -1.42 19.42 6.19
CA LEU A 209 -0.76 18.15 6.53
C LEU A 209 0.61 18.36 7.17
N ARG A 210 0.96 17.43 8.07
CA ARG A 210 2.20 17.39 8.83
C ARG A 210 3.25 16.54 8.10
N PRO A 211 4.55 16.67 8.41
CA PRO A 211 5.56 15.71 7.98
C PRO A 211 5.15 14.28 8.37
N GLY A 212 5.20 13.34 7.40
CA GLY A 212 4.80 11.95 7.58
C GLY A 212 3.32 11.66 7.29
N ASP A 213 2.45 12.67 7.16
CA ASP A 213 1.10 12.46 6.68
C ASP A 213 1.10 12.08 5.19
N VAL A 214 0.09 11.35 4.74
CA VAL A 214 0.04 10.70 3.41
C VAL A 214 -1.12 11.23 2.59
N VAL A 215 -0.85 11.62 1.35
CA VAL A 215 -1.86 11.90 0.32
C VAL A 215 -1.91 10.68 -0.61
N THR A 216 -3.02 9.93 -0.61
CA THR A 216 -3.17 8.79 -1.50
C THR A 216 -3.94 9.13 -2.77
N HIS A 217 -3.82 8.29 -3.82
CA HIS A 217 -4.32 8.51 -5.18
C HIS A 217 -3.66 9.71 -5.87
N SER A 218 -2.44 10.02 -5.47
CA SER A 218 -1.72 11.22 -5.89
C SER A 218 -1.48 11.30 -7.39
N PHE A 219 -1.37 10.16 -8.06
CA PHE A 219 -1.08 10.08 -9.50
C PHE A 219 -2.33 9.78 -10.34
N GLY A 220 -3.51 10.03 -9.78
CA GLY A 220 -4.79 9.73 -10.40
C GLY A 220 -5.12 10.58 -11.64
N GLY A 221 -6.17 10.18 -12.34
CA GLY A 221 -6.69 10.88 -13.53
C GLY A 221 -7.90 11.77 -13.22
N PHE A 222 -8.04 12.28 -12.00
CA PHE A 222 -9.15 13.15 -11.59
C PHE A 222 -8.85 14.62 -11.91
N GLU A 223 -9.88 15.49 -11.93
CA GLU A 223 -9.72 16.91 -12.24
C GLU A 223 -8.85 17.67 -11.22
N ASP A 224 -8.83 17.24 -9.94
CA ASP A 224 -8.02 17.85 -8.85
C ASP A 224 -6.63 17.20 -8.73
N VAL A 225 -5.93 17.05 -9.83
CA VAL A 225 -4.66 16.33 -9.89
C VAL A 225 -3.47 17.19 -9.50
N LEU A 226 -2.37 16.49 -9.16
CA LEU A 226 -1.05 17.09 -8.93
C LEU A 226 -0.56 17.95 -10.10
N ILE A 227 -1.04 17.68 -11.32
CA ILE A 227 -0.51 18.24 -12.57
C ILE A 227 -1.37 19.42 -13.03
N ASP A 228 -0.76 20.55 -13.32
CA ASP A 228 -1.40 21.74 -13.89
C ASP A 228 -1.68 21.57 -15.39
N GLU A 229 -2.39 22.52 -16.00
CA GLU A 229 -2.70 22.55 -17.43
C GLU A 229 -1.46 22.58 -18.33
N ARG A 230 -0.28 22.95 -17.79
CA ARG A 230 1.01 22.95 -18.49
C ARG A 230 1.76 21.64 -18.36
N GLY A 231 1.18 20.65 -17.66
CA GLY A 231 1.78 19.36 -17.42
C GLY A 231 2.85 19.34 -16.34
N ARG A 232 2.87 20.31 -15.43
CA ARG A 232 3.82 20.40 -14.32
C ARG A 232 3.12 20.16 -12.99
N VAL A 233 3.86 19.67 -12.03
CA VAL A 233 3.39 19.56 -10.64
C VAL A 233 3.15 20.96 -10.08
N ARG A 234 1.96 21.20 -9.53
CA ARG A 234 1.60 22.47 -8.90
C ARG A 234 2.51 22.74 -7.70
N ASP A 235 2.85 24.03 -7.50
CA ASP A 235 3.84 24.41 -6.50
C ASP A 235 3.45 24.02 -5.06
N GLY A 236 2.17 24.10 -4.69
CA GLY A 236 1.68 23.72 -3.37
C GLY A 236 1.96 22.24 -3.01
N PHE A 237 1.96 21.32 -4.00
CA PHE A 237 2.33 19.93 -3.76
C PHE A 237 3.84 19.73 -3.60
N LYS A 238 4.66 20.48 -4.36
CA LYS A 238 6.11 20.49 -4.17
C LYS A 238 6.48 21.03 -2.78
N GLU A 239 5.80 22.08 -2.34
CA GLU A 239 5.97 22.62 -0.99
C GLU A 239 5.57 21.61 0.08
N ALA A 240 4.43 20.92 -0.10
CA ALA A 240 4.00 19.87 0.82
C ALA A 240 5.01 18.70 0.88
N ALA A 241 5.50 18.23 -0.28
CA ALA A 241 6.56 17.22 -0.35
C ALA A 241 7.84 17.69 0.34
N GLY A 242 8.24 18.94 0.14
CA GLY A 242 9.40 19.56 0.79
C GLY A 242 9.27 19.66 2.31
N ARG A 243 8.05 19.72 2.85
CA ARG A 243 7.78 19.62 4.29
C ARG A 243 7.77 18.19 4.81
N GLY A 244 7.80 17.17 3.95
CA GLY A 244 7.79 15.77 4.33
C GLY A 244 6.41 15.09 4.24
N VAL A 245 5.43 15.69 3.55
CA VAL A 245 4.18 15.03 3.19
C VAL A 245 4.48 13.96 2.13
N ILE A 246 3.90 12.79 2.28
CA ILE A 246 4.15 11.61 1.44
C ILE A 246 3.07 11.48 0.38
N PHE A 247 3.47 11.36 -0.88
CA PHE A 247 2.56 11.16 -2.01
C PHE A 247 2.52 9.66 -2.36
N ASP A 248 1.43 9.01 -1.97
CA ASP A 248 1.19 7.59 -2.17
C ASP A 248 0.49 7.31 -3.50
N VAL A 249 0.80 6.18 -4.12
CA VAL A 249 0.17 5.77 -5.38
C VAL A 249 -1.31 5.48 -5.18
N GLY A 250 -1.67 4.58 -4.25
CA GLY A 250 -3.06 4.21 -4.02
C GLY A 250 -3.79 3.88 -5.32
N HIS A 251 -3.29 2.92 -6.09
CA HIS A 251 -3.67 2.72 -7.51
C HIS A 251 -5.19 2.64 -7.73
N GLY A 252 -5.87 1.71 -7.05
CA GLY A 252 -7.32 1.51 -7.13
C GLY A 252 -7.88 1.41 -8.56
N GLY A 253 -9.17 1.75 -8.69
CA GLY A 253 -9.82 1.78 -10.00
C GLY A 253 -9.47 3.01 -10.84
N GLY A 254 -9.12 4.14 -10.19
CA GLY A 254 -8.88 5.43 -10.85
C GLY A 254 -7.80 6.30 -10.22
N GLY A 255 -7.19 5.87 -9.14
CA GLY A 255 -6.14 6.62 -8.42
C GLY A 255 -4.78 6.65 -9.11
N PHE A 256 -4.65 6.07 -10.31
CA PHE A 256 -3.43 6.05 -11.10
C PHE A 256 -3.68 6.36 -12.57
N SER A 257 -2.80 7.16 -13.16
CA SER A 257 -2.75 7.51 -14.58
C SER A 257 -1.31 7.46 -15.06
N PHE A 258 -1.02 6.73 -16.14
CA PHE A 258 0.32 6.72 -16.75
C PHE A 258 0.78 8.12 -17.11
N THR A 259 -0.11 8.91 -17.72
CA THR A 259 0.22 10.29 -18.15
C THR A 259 0.59 11.18 -16.97
N ASN A 260 -0.17 11.14 -15.86
CA ASN A 260 0.09 12.00 -14.70
C ASN A 260 1.31 11.53 -13.90
N ALA A 261 1.50 10.21 -13.78
CA ALA A 261 2.68 9.65 -13.14
C ALA A 261 3.97 9.99 -13.92
N GLU A 262 3.96 9.88 -15.25
CA GLU A 262 5.09 10.25 -16.10
C GLU A 262 5.46 11.74 -15.93
N ARG A 263 4.46 12.62 -15.94
CA ARG A 263 4.66 14.07 -15.73
C ARG A 263 5.19 14.39 -14.34
N ALA A 264 4.64 13.76 -13.30
CA ALA A 264 5.09 13.97 -11.93
C ALA A 264 6.54 13.53 -11.74
N LEU A 265 6.92 12.35 -12.28
CA LEU A 265 8.30 11.88 -12.27
C LEU A 265 9.24 12.83 -13.00
N ALA A 266 8.85 13.30 -14.20
CA ALA A 266 9.66 14.24 -15.01
C ALA A 266 9.82 15.60 -14.32
N ASP A 267 8.86 16.04 -13.51
CA ASP A 267 8.89 17.32 -12.79
C ASP A 267 9.40 17.20 -11.33
N GLY A 268 9.99 16.03 -10.97
CA GLY A 268 10.71 15.83 -9.72
C GLY A 268 9.86 15.48 -8.51
N LEU A 269 8.63 14.99 -8.71
CA LEU A 269 7.78 14.46 -7.64
C LEU A 269 7.56 12.94 -7.82
N PRO A 270 8.50 12.09 -7.41
CA PRO A 270 8.31 10.64 -7.40
C PRO A 270 7.35 10.22 -6.30
N PRO A 271 6.74 8.99 -6.38
CA PRO A 271 5.97 8.45 -5.29
C PRO A 271 6.83 8.21 -4.05
N GLY A 272 6.24 8.45 -2.88
CA GLY A 272 6.85 8.11 -1.59
C GLY A 272 6.82 6.61 -1.30
N ASN A 273 5.78 5.94 -1.79
CA ASN A 273 5.62 4.48 -1.81
C ASN A 273 4.69 4.05 -2.95
N ILE A 274 4.74 2.77 -3.30
CA ILE A 274 3.81 2.14 -4.23
C ILE A 274 2.84 1.30 -3.42
N SER A 275 1.55 1.62 -3.51
CA SER A 275 0.46 0.87 -2.89
C SER A 275 -0.65 0.58 -3.90
N THR A 276 -1.50 -0.39 -3.60
CA THR A 276 -2.43 -0.92 -4.60
C THR A 276 -3.82 -0.33 -4.53
N ASP A 277 -4.29 0.08 -3.37
CA ASP A 277 -5.72 0.29 -3.13
C ASP A 277 -6.55 -0.90 -3.67
N LEU A 278 -6.10 -2.12 -3.32
CA LEU A 278 -6.73 -3.34 -3.82
C LEU A 278 -8.08 -3.54 -3.15
N HIS A 279 -9.12 -3.60 -3.98
CA HIS A 279 -10.49 -3.74 -3.57
C HIS A 279 -11.32 -4.49 -4.63
N GLN A 280 -12.58 -4.82 -4.33
CA GLN A 280 -13.45 -5.60 -5.22
C GLN A 280 -13.55 -5.03 -6.64
N GLY A 281 -13.54 -3.70 -6.80
CA GLY A 281 -13.65 -3.03 -8.09
C GLY A 281 -12.33 -2.99 -8.88
N SER A 282 -11.18 -3.31 -8.28
CA SER A 282 -9.86 -3.17 -8.92
C SER A 282 -9.09 -4.50 -9.08
N ILE A 283 -9.49 -5.57 -8.38
CA ILE A 283 -8.81 -6.86 -8.42
C ILE A 283 -8.88 -7.56 -9.79
N GLY A 284 -9.98 -7.37 -10.51
CA GLY A 284 -10.12 -7.88 -11.88
C GLY A 284 -9.47 -7.00 -12.95
N GLY A 285 -8.79 -5.97 -12.55
CA GLY A 285 -8.15 -4.90 -13.31
C GLY A 285 -8.70 -3.53 -12.90
N PRO A 286 -7.89 -2.50 -12.99
CA PRO A 286 -6.53 -2.41 -13.57
C PRO A 286 -5.41 -2.86 -12.63
N VAL A 287 -5.67 -3.07 -11.34
CA VAL A 287 -4.63 -3.33 -10.33
C VAL A 287 -4.11 -4.76 -10.40
N PHE A 288 -5.00 -5.73 -10.34
CA PHE A 288 -4.76 -7.18 -10.24
C PHE A 288 -4.01 -7.59 -8.96
N ASP A 289 -2.81 -7.05 -8.72
CA ASP A 289 -1.94 -7.30 -7.58
C ASP A 289 -0.80 -6.25 -7.47
N MET A 290 0.00 -6.37 -6.41
CA MET A 290 1.14 -5.48 -6.16
C MET A 290 2.21 -5.59 -7.25
N VAL A 291 2.56 -6.79 -7.72
CA VAL A 291 3.65 -6.97 -8.70
C VAL A 291 3.29 -6.40 -10.07
N THR A 292 2.00 -6.39 -10.42
CA THR A 292 1.49 -5.67 -11.58
C THR A 292 1.64 -4.16 -11.42
N THR A 293 1.34 -3.62 -10.24
CA THR A 293 1.51 -2.20 -9.93
C THR A 293 2.99 -1.80 -9.97
N MET A 294 3.88 -2.60 -9.38
CA MET A 294 5.34 -2.42 -9.49
C MET A 294 5.81 -2.38 -10.96
N SER A 295 5.26 -3.27 -11.79
CA SER A 295 5.61 -3.36 -13.22
C SER A 295 5.22 -2.11 -14.00
N LYS A 296 4.16 -1.41 -13.62
CA LYS A 296 3.77 -0.12 -14.22
C LYS A 296 4.80 0.97 -13.95
N PHE A 297 5.36 1.00 -12.74
CA PHE A 297 6.41 1.96 -12.42
C PHE A 297 7.74 1.60 -13.08
N MET A 298 8.04 0.32 -13.29
CA MET A 298 9.17 -0.09 -14.15
C MET A 298 8.97 0.35 -15.60
N TYR A 299 7.75 0.26 -16.14
CA TYR A 299 7.42 0.79 -17.47
C TYR A 299 7.66 2.32 -17.55
N LEU A 300 7.34 3.05 -16.47
CA LEU A 300 7.60 4.50 -16.36
C LEU A 300 9.08 4.86 -16.13
N GLY A 301 9.97 3.88 -16.09
CA GLY A 301 11.41 4.09 -16.04
C GLY A 301 12.07 3.96 -14.67
N LEU A 302 11.33 3.62 -13.61
CA LEU A 302 11.93 3.29 -12.32
C LEU A 302 12.72 1.98 -12.44
N SER A 303 13.90 1.94 -11.81
CA SER A 303 14.69 0.72 -11.71
C SER A 303 14.00 -0.34 -10.84
N LEU A 304 14.44 -1.58 -10.98
CA LEU A 304 13.95 -2.67 -10.14
C LEU A 304 14.22 -2.41 -8.65
N ASP A 305 15.41 -1.87 -8.31
CA ASP A 305 15.74 -1.50 -6.92
C ASP A 305 14.80 -0.43 -6.37
N GLU A 306 14.43 0.56 -7.18
CA GLU A 306 13.50 1.61 -6.75
C GLU A 306 12.11 1.08 -6.50
N VAL A 307 11.55 0.22 -7.37
CA VAL A 307 10.21 -0.33 -7.14
C VAL A 307 10.20 -1.29 -5.95
N VAL A 308 11.29 -2.05 -5.73
CA VAL A 308 11.45 -2.87 -4.51
C VAL A 308 11.53 -1.97 -3.27
N ARG A 309 12.35 -0.92 -3.30
CA ARG A 309 12.46 0.04 -2.19
C ARG A 309 11.12 0.66 -1.84
N LEU A 310 10.33 1.07 -2.82
CA LEU A 310 9.03 1.73 -2.64
C LEU A 310 7.94 0.78 -2.11
N THR A 311 8.11 -0.53 -2.24
CA THR A 311 7.17 -1.55 -1.76
C THR A 311 7.68 -2.33 -0.54
N THR A 312 8.85 -1.97 -0.01
CA THR A 312 9.48 -2.62 1.15
C THR A 312 9.96 -1.56 2.15
N GLN A 313 11.20 -1.09 2.03
CA GLN A 313 11.87 -0.15 2.92
C GLN A 313 11.08 1.15 3.13
N SER A 314 10.63 1.80 2.05
CA SER A 314 9.92 3.08 2.15
C SER A 314 8.58 2.92 2.88
N THR A 315 7.84 1.86 2.56
CA THR A 315 6.57 1.57 3.22
C THR A 315 6.76 1.22 4.70
N ALA A 316 7.77 0.41 5.03
CA ALA A 316 8.12 0.11 6.42
C ALA A 316 8.50 1.36 7.22
N ALA A 317 9.20 2.31 6.59
CA ALA A 317 9.55 3.59 7.21
C ALA A 317 8.32 4.46 7.51
N ILE A 318 7.35 4.53 6.59
CA ILE A 318 6.07 5.23 6.81
C ILE A 318 5.31 4.62 7.99
N MET A 319 5.35 3.30 8.13
CA MET A 319 4.72 2.57 9.23
C MET A 319 5.48 2.69 10.56
N GLY A 320 6.70 3.25 10.58
CA GLY A 320 7.58 3.27 11.75
C GLY A 320 8.14 1.90 12.13
N MET A 321 8.29 0.98 11.16
CA MET A 321 8.66 -0.43 11.39
C MET A 321 9.93 -0.86 10.63
N SER A 322 10.81 0.06 10.27
CA SER A 322 12.02 -0.22 9.46
C SER A 322 12.98 -1.23 10.10
N ASP A 323 12.97 -1.37 11.43
CA ASP A 323 13.84 -2.32 12.13
C ASP A 323 13.37 -3.77 11.99
N THR A 324 12.11 -3.98 11.60
CA THR A 324 11.49 -5.31 11.61
C THR A 324 10.89 -5.74 10.28
N LEU A 325 10.47 -4.80 9.45
CA LEU A 325 9.80 -5.02 8.17
C LEU A 325 10.53 -4.33 7.02
N GLY A 326 10.29 -4.80 5.80
CA GLY A 326 10.86 -4.20 4.58
C GLY A 326 12.36 -4.38 4.45
N THR A 327 12.94 -5.37 5.14
CA THR A 327 14.36 -5.70 5.15
C THR A 327 14.57 -7.20 5.34
N LEU A 328 15.69 -7.73 4.84
CA LEU A 328 16.23 -9.06 5.12
C LEU A 328 17.37 -9.01 6.15
N ALA A 329 17.48 -7.93 6.93
CA ALA A 329 18.47 -7.84 8.01
C ALA A 329 18.26 -8.98 9.03
N VAL A 330 19.36 -9.53 9.52
CA VAL A 330 19.31 -10.60 10.53
C VAL A 330 18.53 -10.13 11.76
N GLY A 331 17.55 -10.93 12.18
CA GLY A 331 16.64 -10.63 13.29
C GLY A 331 15.33 -9.93 12.86
N ALA A 332 15.22 -9.45 11.64
CA ALA A 332 13.96 -8.96 11.08
C ALA A 332 12.91 -10.10 10.93
N GLU A 333 11.67 -9.74 10.65
CA GLU A 333 10.63 -10.73 10.34
C GLU A 333 11.05 -11.61 9.17
N GLY A 334 10.83 -12.92 9.28
CA GLY A 334 11.20 -13.90 8.26
C GLY A 334 10.27 -13.86 7.05
N ASP A 335 10.13 -12.70 6.43
CA ASP A 335 9.24 -12.47 5.30
C ASP A 335 10.07 -12.17 4.05
N ALA A 336 9.85 -12.93 2.97
CA ALA A 336 10.48 -12.68 1.68
C ALA A 336 9.49 -12.95 0.54
N THR A 337 9.69 -12.23 -0.58
CA THR A 337 8.93 -12.45 -1.81
C THR A 337 9.88 -12.90 -2.91
N ILE A 338 9.51 -14.00 -3.57
CA ILE A 338 10.26 -14.56 -4.70
C ILE A 338 9.55 -14.16 -5.98
N LEU A 339 10.28 -13.47 -6.85
CA LEU A 339 9.77 -12.87 -8.08
C LEU A 339 10.53 -13.39 -9.31
N ARG A 340 9.87 -13.33 -10.45
CA ARG A 340 10.48 -13.49 -11.76
C ARG A 340 10.36 -12.19 -12.52
N LEU A 341 11.42 -11.76 -13.18
CA LEU A 341 11.35 -10.72 -14.19
C LEU A 341 11.14 -11.39 -15.56
N ALA A 342 9.91 -11.35 -16.04
CA ALA A 342 9.54 -11.92 -17.33
C ALA A 342 9.80 -10.90 -18.44
N GLU A 343 10.36 -11.37 -19.57
CA GLU A 343 10.53 -10.61 -20.80
C GLU A 343 9.49 -11.03 -21.84
N GLY A 344 8.91 -10.08 -22.58
CA GLY A 344 7.84 -10.34 -23.51
C GLY A 344 7.08 -9.08 -23.92
N SER A 345 5.83 -9.24 -24.28
CA SER A 345 4.90 -8.14 -24.55
C SER A 345 3.74 -8.28 -23.58
N PHE A 346 3.60 -7.29 -22.70
CA PHE A 346 2.65 -7.31 -21.58
C PHE A 346 1.77 -6.06 -21.61
N PRO A 347 0.47 -6.19 -21.92
CA PRO A 347 -0.44 -5.05 -21.85
C PRO A 347 -0.66 -4.63 -20.41
N LEU A 348 -0.45 -3.35 -20.12
CA LEU A 348 -0.77 -2.72 -18.85
C LEU A 348 -1.83 -1.64 -19.07
N VAL A 349 -2.73 -1.48 -18.12
CA VAL A 349 -3.80 -0.49 -18.16
C VAL A 349 -3.82 0.30 -16.84
N ASP A 350 -4.06 1.61 -16.93
CA ASP A 350 -3.94 2.48 -15.76
C ASP A 350 -5.23 2.61 -14.94
N ARG A 351 -6.41 2.49 -15.54
CA ARG A 351 -7.67 2.68 -14.82
C ARG A 351 -8.81 1.86 -15.44
N ILE A 352 -9.93 1.78 -14.73
CA ILE A 352 -11.14 1.11 -15.22
C ILE A 352 -11.75 1.90 -16.40
N SER A 353 -12.37 1.16 -17.33
CA SER A 353 -12.96 1.76 -18.54
C SER A 353 -14.41 2.21 -18.37
N THR A 354 -14.96 2.12 -17.18
CA THR A 354 -16.37 2.44 -16.97
C THR A 354 -16.55 3.90 -16.56
N SER A 355 -17.54 4.51 -17.18
CA SER A 355 -18.24 5.69 -16.69
C SER A 355 -19.00 5.40 -15.38
N LEU A 356 -18.33 4.85 -14.38
CA LEU A 356 -18.84 4.91 -13.02
C LEU A 356 -18.77 6.38 -12.65
N THR A 357 -19.82 7.09 -12.98
CA THR A 357 -20.05 8.46 -12.55
C THR A 357 -20.17 8.46 -11.03
N PHE A 358 -19.07 8.71 -10.35
CA PHE A 358 -19.13 9.17 -8.97
C PHE A 358 -19.47 10.66 -9.01
N GLY A 359 -20.77 10.97 -9.05
CA GLY A 359 -21.25 12.32 -9.27
C GLY A 359 -20.91 12.85 -10.66
N ASP A 360 -20.53 14.13 -10.76
CA ASP A 360 -20.17 14.84 -11.99
C ASP A 360 -18.71 14.65 -12.45
N LEU A 361 -17.96 13.71 -11.83
CA LEU A 361 -16.56 13.46 -12.15
C LEU A 361 -16.41 12.96 -13.59
N LYS A 362 -15.72 13.71 -14.41
CA LYS A 362 -15.28 13.29 -15.75
C LYS A 362 -14.00 12.48 -15.61
N TRP A 363 -14.08 11.22 -15.99
CA TRP A 363 -12.93 10.34 -16.05
C TRP A 363 -12.34 10.38 -17.48
N GLU A 364 -11.04 10.61 -17.55
CA GLU A 364 -10.35 10.37 -18.83
C GLU A 364 -10.40 8.88 -19.20
N PRO A 365 -10.42 8.55 -20.50
CA PRO A 365 -10.36 7.16 -20.96
C PRO A 365 -9.13 6.44 -20.41
N PRO A 366 -9.20 5.11 -20.17
CA PRO A 366 -8.04 4.34 -19.73
C PRO A 366 -6.95 4.36 -20.80
N VAL A 367 -5.69 4.54 -20.33
CA VAL A 367 -4.51 4.41 -21.17
C VAL A 367 -4.01 2.96 -21.10
N ARG A 368 -3.75 2.38 -22.27
CA ARG A 368 -3.11 1.06 -22.41
C ARG A 368 -1.72 1.25 -22.98
N VAL A 369 -0.76 0.57 -22.36
CA VAL A 369 0.63 0.57 -22.78
C VAL A 369 1.12 -0.86 -22.95
N GLU A 370 2.19 -1.04 -23.71
CA GLU A 370 2.81 -2.35 -23.93
C GLU A 370 4.18 -2.34 -23.25
N ALA A 371 4.33 -3.09 -22.16
CA ALA A 371 5.58 -3.25 -21.46
C ALA A 371 6.38 -4.43 -22.04
N THR A 372 7.70 -4.28 -22.15
CA THR A 372 8.59 -5.37 -22.59
C THR A 372 9.04 -6.27 -21.45
N ARG A 373 8.82 -5.87 -20.22
CA ARG A 373 9.16 -6.62 -19.01
C ARG A 373 8.06 -6.44 -17.97
N ARG A 374 7.80 -7.48 -17.18
CA ARG A 374 6.96 -7.38 -16.00
C ARG A 374 7.47 -8.28 -14.89
N LEU A 375 7.15 -7.95 -13.66
CA LEU A 375 7.33 -8.81 -12.50
C LEU A 375 6.19 -9.84 -12.42
N GLU A 376 6.53 -11.06 -12.03
CA GLU A 376 5.61 -12.13 -11.75
C GLU A 376 5.91 -12.68 -10.35
N HIS A 377 4.89 -12.84 -9.53
CA HIS A 377 5.02 -13.53 -8.26
C HIS A 377 5.29 -15.02 -8.51
N VAL A 378 6.25 -15.58 -7.81
CA VAL A 378 6.60 -17.01 -7.87
C VAL A 378 6.23 -17.71 -6.56
N ASP A 379 6.72 -17.18 -5.43
CA ASP A 379 6.47 -17.78 -4.12
C ASP A 379 6.63 -16.73 -3.00
N THR A 380 6.16 -17.08 -1.79
CA THR A 380 6.21 -16.21 -0.62
C THR A 380 6.76 -16.96 0.59
N VAL A 381 7.71 -16.35 1.30
CA VAL A 381 8.10 -16.75 2.66
C VAL A 381 7.37 -15.83 3.65
N ARG A 382 6.66 -16.43 4.60
CA ARG A 382 5.93 -15.72 5.64
C ARG A 382 6.26 -16.33 7.01
N GLY A 383 6.84 -15.52 7.90
CA GLY A 383 7.26 -15.98 9.21
C GLY A 383 8.29 -17.13 9.14
N GLY A 384 9.25 -17.04 8.22
CA GLY A 384 10.33 -18.02 8.05
C GLY A 384 9.92 -19.35 7.43
N ARG A 385 8.74 -19.42 6.83
CA ARG A 385 8.20 -20.62 6.18
C ARG A 385 7.64 -20.31 4.81
N MET A 386 7.71 -21.27 3.90
CA MET A 386 7.03 -21.13 2.62
C MET A 386 5.53 -21.04 2.86
N TYR A 387 4.92 -19.98 2.36
CA TYR A 387 3.47 -19.84 2.42
C TYR A 387 2.82 -20.86 1.47
N ARG A 388 1.91 -21.63 2.01
CA ARG A 388 1.10 -22.59 1.23
C ARG A 388 -0.36 -22.29 1.54
N PRO A 389 -1.12 -21.73 0.57
CA PRO A 389 -2.55 -21.52 0.80
C PRO A 389 -3.21 -22.84 1.14
N TRP A 390 -4.10 -22.81 2.11
CA TRP A 390 -4.85 -24.00 2.52
C TRP A 390 -5.74 -24.44 1.36
N LEU A 391 -5.38 -25.52 0.71
CA LEU A 391 -6.22 -26.20 -0.27
C LEU A 391 -7.15 -27.16 0.50
N GLY A 392 -8.11 -26.58 1.22
CA GLY A 392 -9.12 -27.31 1.96
C GLY A 392 -10.33 -27.67 1.13
#